data_d4da72676d286a5999f504bb1372bc89
#
_entry.id   d4da72676d286a5999f504bb1372bc89
#
_cell.length_a   1.000
_cell.length_b   1.000
_cell.length_c   1.000
_cell.angle_alpha   90.00
_cell.angle_beta   90.00
_cell.angle_gamma   90.00
#
_symmetry.space_group_name_H-M   'P 1'
#
loop_
_entity.id
_entity.type
_entity.pdbx_description
1 polymer ?
#
loop_
_entity_poly.entity_id
_entity_poly.type
_entity_poly.pdbx_seq_one_letter_code
_entity_poly.pdbx_strand_id
1 'polypeptide(L)'
;MLYLKALQDGIDDLPKTDAATREAIETNAKANGWPAMHEELRKIDPATASRLAPNDAQRISRALEVWHISGKSLTAWFEEGAQKRLDAHQSFASRNKLDVISLEPNDRSWLHQRIEQRFDAMLAAGFLDEIQTLRERGDLKPDLPSMRCVGYRQAWEQLDAMQLQTTSSQEMLARLKETAVAATRQLAKRQLTWLRSMPERHIIACDSADPTAQALTLVQRFIAEGP
;
A
#
# COMPACT_ATOMS: atom_id res chain seq x y z
N MET A 1 -5.04 -4.70 2.93
CA MET A 1 -5.28 -5.15 1.53
C MET A 1 -4.30 -6.22 1.11
N LEU A 2 -2.98 -5.95 1.03
CA LEU A 2 -1.99 -6.95 0.62
C LEU A 2 -1.99 -8.20 1.51
N TYR A 3 -1.98 -8.02 2.83
CA TYR A 3 -2.00 -9.15 3.79
C TYR A 3 -3.28 -9.97 3.72
N LEU A 4 -4.45 -9.34 3.53
CA LEU A 4 -5.69 -10.08 3.37
C LEU A 4 -5.69 -10.90 2.08
N LYS A 5 -5.17 -10.33 0.98
CA LYS A 5 -4.99 -11.08 -0.26
C LYS A 5 -4.02 -12.26 -0.08
N ALA A 6 -2.90 -12.05 0.62
CA ALA A 6 -1.97 -13.11 0.94
C ALA A 6 -2.59 -14.23 1.81
N LEU A 7 -3.51 -13.85 2.72
CA LEU A 7 -4.27 -14.81 3.54
C LEU A 7 -5.26 -15.63 2.68
N GLN A 8 -5.94 -14.96 1.76
CA GLN A 8 -6.91 -15.60 0.87
C GLN A 8 -6.26 -16.48 -0.20
N ASP A 9 -5.29 -15.92 -0.91
CA ASP A 9 -4.72 -16.51 -2.12
C ASP A 9 -3.37 -17.21 -1.86
N GLY A 10 -2.75 -16.99 -0.68
CA GLY A 10 -1.37 -17.41 -0.42
C GLY A 10 -0.35 -16.41 -0.93
N ILE A 11 0.92 -16.75 -0.77
CA ILE A 11 2.08 -15.94 -1.20
C ILE A 11 2.87 -16.75 -2.22
N ASP A 12 3.23 -16.12 -3.33
CA ASP A 12 4.12 -16.74 -4.33
C ASP A 12 5.56 -16.73 -3.83
N ASP A 13 6.28 -17.83 -4.05
CA ASP A 13 7.68 -18.00 -3.67
C ASP A 13 8.61 -17.35 -4.72
N LEU A 14 8.49 -16.03 -4.84
CA LEU A 14 9.31 -15.25 -5.77
C LEU A 14 10.77 -15.18 -5.31
N PRO A 15 11.74 -15.12 -6.23
CA PRO A 15 13.14 -14.92 -5.90
C PRO A 15 13.34 -13.75 -4.95
N LYS A 16 14.21 -13.94 -3.95
CA LYS A 16 14.61 -12.85 -3.05
C LYS A 16 15.30 -11.76 -3.85
N THR A 17 15.11 -10.52 -3.44
CA THR A 17 15.80 -9.38 -4.04
C THR A 17 17.29 -9.50 -3.83
N ASP A 18 18.05 -9.31 -4.90
CA ASP A 18 19.50 -9.16 -4.88
C ASP A 18 19.90 -7.70 -5.02
N ALA A 19 20.76 -7.22 -4.12
CA ALA A 19 21.17 -5.82 -4.07
C ALA A 19 21.94 -5.39 -5.33
N ALA A 20 22.81 -6.26 -5.85
CA ALA A 20 23.59 -5.96 -7.04
C ALA A 20 22.72 -5.86 -8.30
N THR A 21 21.78 -6.79 -8.46
CA THR A 21 20.81 -6.76 -9.56
C THR A 21 19.94 -5.49 -9.51
N ARG A 22 19.48 -5.10 -8.31
CA ARG A 22 18.70 -3.87 -8.13
C ARG A 22 19.51 -2.64 -8.51
N GLU A 23 20.75 -2.52 -8.04
CA GLU A 23 21.64 -1.40 -8.34
C GLU A 23 21.92 -1.28 -9.85
N ALA A 24 22.11 -2.41 -10.53
CA ALA A 24 22.30 -2.43 -11.99
C ALA A 24 21.05 -1.90 -12.73
N ILE A 25 19.84 -2.33 -12.31
CA ILE A 25 18.58 -1.86 -12.89
C ILE A 25 18.40 -0.35 -12.64
N GLU A 26 18.65 0.11 -11.41
CA GLU A 26 18.52 1.53 -11.05
C GLU A 26 19.53 2.40 -11.81
N THR A 27 20.76 1.91 -12.01
CA THR A 27 21.80 2.59 -12.80
C THR A 27 21.37 2.71 -14.26
N ASN A 28 20.85 1.62 -14.85
CA ASN A 28 20.32 1.65 -16.20
C ASN A 28 19.12 2.61 -16.32
N ALA A 29 18.21 2.59 -15.35
CA ALA A 29 17.07 3.51 -15.31
C ALA A 29 17.49 4.99 -15.16
N LYS A 30 18.56 5.29 -14.44
CA LYS A 30 19.12 6.64 -14.35
C LYS A 30 19.70 7.12 -15.70
N ALA A 31 20.29 6.22 -16.46
CA ALA A 31 20.90 6.55 -17.76
C ALA A 31 19.84 6.68 -18.87
N ASN A 32 18.86 5.78 -18.93
CA ASN A 32 17.94 5.64 -20.06
C ASN A 32 16.48 6.02 -19.75
N GLY A 33 16.15 6.23 -18.48
CA GLY A 33 14.81 6.54 -17.99
C GLY A 33 13.92 5.29 -17.79
N TRP A 34 12.91 5.41 -16.95
CA TRP A 34 11.96 4.32 -16.68
C TRP A 34 11.12 3.89 -17.89
N PRO A 35 10.75 4.77 -18.84
CA PRO A 35 10.08 4.33 -20.05
C PRO A 35 10.91 3.34 -20.90
N ALA A 36 12.24 3.49 -20.96
CA ALA A 36 13.10 2.54 -21.65
C ALA A 36 13.14 1.17 -20.91
N MET A 37 13.19 1.19 -19.58
CA MET A 37 13.08 -0.02 -18.75
C MET A 37 11.73 -0.71 -18.91
N HIS A 38 10.65 0.05 -19.09
CA HIS A 38 9.32 -0.49 -19.37
C HIS A 38 9.27 -1.18 -20.75
N GLU A 39 9.93 -0.63 -21.75
CA GLU A 39 10.06 -1.25 -23.08
C GLU A 39 10.89 -2.56 -23.03
N GLU A 40 11.93 -2.60 -22.20
CA GLU A 40 12.66 -3.84 -21.93
C GLU A 40 11.74 -4.89 -21.28
N LEU A 41 11.02 -4.50 -20.23
CA LEU A 41 10.05 -5.38 -19.58
C LEU A 41 8.97 -5.87 -20.58
N ARG A 42 8.52 -5.05 -21.50
CA ARG A 42 7.53 -5.42 -22.50
C ARG A 42 7.99 -6.55 -23.44
N LYS A 43 9.29 -6.64 -23.71
CA LYS A 43 9.88 -7.73 -24.49
C LYS A 43 9.95 -9.05 -23.71
N ILE A 44 10.13 -8.95 -22.39
CA ILE A 44 10.32 -10.08 -21.47
C ILE A 44 8.98 -10.61 -20.94
N ASP A 45 8.11 -9.69 -20.52
CA ASP A 45 6.82 -9.97 -19.90
C ASP A 45 5.76 -8.95 -20.39
N PRO A 46 5.21 -9.16 -21.61
CA PRO A 46 4.20 -8.26 -22.17
C PRO A 46 2.96 -8.11 -21.29
N ALA A 47 2.56 -9.19 -20.62
CA ALA A 47 1.38 -9.21 -19.77
C ALA A 47 1.56 -8.34 -18.51
N THR A 48 2.72 -8.38 -17.87
CA THR A 48 3.03 -7.46 -16.76
C THR A 48 3.20 -6.04 -17.26
N ALA A 49 3.92 -5.80 -18.35
CA ALA A 49 4.15 -4.45 -18.86
C ALA A 49 2.84 -3.74 -19.24
N SER A 50 1.87 -4.44 -19.85
CA SER A 50 0.57 -3.84 -20.23
C SER A 50 -0.24 -3.29 -19.05
N ARG A 51 0.01 -3.79 -17.84
CA ARG A 51 -0.68 -3.37 -16.61
C ARG A 51 0.02 -2.24 -15.87
N LEU A 52 1.27 -1.91 -16.25
CA LEU A 52 2.10 -0.93 -15.57
C LEU A 52 2.18 0.35 -16.38
N ALA A 53 2.16 1.49 -15.67
CA ALA A 53 2.50 2.76 -16.30
C ALA A 53 4.03 2.81 -16.61
N PRO A 54 4.45 3.46 -17.71
CA PRO A 54 5.86 3.52 -18.11
C PRO A 54 6.81 4.13 -17.06
N ASN A 55 6.27 4.89 -16.11
CA ASN A 55 7.02 5.51 -15.02
C ASN A 55 6.81 4.82 -13.66
N ASP A 56 6.20 3.62 -13.62
CA ASP A 56 6.05 2.84 -12.38
C ASP A 56 7.37 2.14 -12.00
N ALA A 57 8.33 2.95 -11.58
CA ALA A 57 9.68 2.53 -11.26
C ALA A 57 9.74 1.27 -10.38
N GLN A 58 8.94 1.26 -9.31
CA GLN A 58 8.99 0.19 -8.32
C GLN A 58 8.53 -1.16 -8.89
N ARG A 59 7.45 -1.17 -9.67
CA ARG A 59 6.93 -2.42 -10.23
C ARG A 59 7.71 -2.89 -11.43
N ILE A 60 8.20 -1.98 -12.26
CA ILE A 60 9.09 -2.28 -13.38
C ILE A 60 10.39 -2.88 -12.85
N SER A 61 11.05 -2.22 -11.88
CA SER A 61 12.27 -2.73 -11.25
C SER A 61 12.06 -4.15 -10.71
N ARG A 62 10.98 -4.38 -9.94
CA ARG A 62 10.71 -5.70 -9.37
C ARG A 62 10.51 -6.78 -10.41
N ALA A 63 9.81 -6.48 -11.49
CA ALA A 63 9.60 -7.46 -12.57
C ALA A 63 10.90 -7.82 -13.30
N LEU A 64 11.75 -6.82 -13.56
CA LEU A 64 13.09 -7.02 -14.14
C LEU A 64 14.03 -7.76 -13.18
N GLU A 65 14.02 -7.43 -11.86
CA GLU A 65 14.77 -8.18 -10.86
C GLU A 65 14.45 -9.67 -10.89
N VAL A 66 13.14 -10.00 -10.87
CA VAL A 66 12.68 -11.41 -10.91
C VAL A 66 13.21 -12.12 -12.16
N TRP A 67 13.12 -11.47 -13.31
CA TRP A 67 13.66 -12.01 -14.56
C TRP A 67 15.17 -12.21 -14.51
N HIS A 68 15.93 -11.20 -14.13
CA HIS A 68 17.39 -11.29 -14.11
C HIS A 68 17.92 -12.35 -13.14
N ILE A 69 17.23 -12.56 -12.01
CA ILE A 69 17.64 -13.56 -11.02
C ILE A 69 17.23 -14.97 -11.43
N SER A 70 16.05 -15.16 -12.04
CA SER A 70 15.47 -16.50 -12.25
C SER A 70 15.38 -16.93 -13.72
N GLY A 71 15.58 -16.03 -14.66
CA GLY A 71 15.34 -16.32 -16.09
C GLY A 71 13.87 -16.51 -16.44
N LYS A 72 12.94 -16.25 -15.52
CA LYS A 72 11.50 -16.48 -15.67
C LYS A 72 10.70 -15.21 -15.42
N SER A 73 9.69 -14.93 -16.26
CA SER A 73 8.86 -13.73 -16.13
C SER A 73 7.99 -13.75 -14.87
N LEU A 74 7.64 -12.57 -14.39
CA LEU A 74 6.76 -12.42 -13.22
C LEU A 74 5.37 -13.03 -13.47
N THR A 75 4.84 -12.88 -14.69
CA THR A 75 3.60 -13.54 -15.12
C THR A 75 3.69 -15.05 -14.97
N ALA A 76 4.75 -15.67 -15.47
CA ALA A 76 4.92 -17.13 -15.40
C ALA A 76 5.07 -17.62 -13.93
N TRP A 77 5.69 -16.84 -13.05
CA TRP A 77 5.73 -17.14 -11.61
C TRP A 77 4.33 -17.13 -10.98
N PHE A 78 3.51 -16.14 -11.32
CA PHE A 78 2.14 -16.06 -10.80
C PHE A 78 1.24 -17.17 -11.32
N GLU A 79 1.37 -17.54 -12.59
CA GLU A 79 0.61 -18.64 -13.19
C GLU A 79 0.95 -19.98 -12.54
N GLU A 80 2.23 -20.30 -12.36
CA GLU A 80 2.64 -21.51 -11.63
C GLU A 80 2.22 -21.47 -10.15
N GLY A 81 2.36 -20.31 -9.49
CA GLY A 81 1.90 -20.15 -8.12
C GLY A 81 0.41 -20.39 -7.99
N ALA A 82 -0.40 -19.87 -8.92
CA ALA A 82 -1.84 -20.10 -8.96
C ALA A 82 -2.16 -21.59 -9.18
N GLN A 83 -1.48 -22.26 -10.11
CA GLN A 83 -1.68 -23.69 -10.34
C GLN A 83 -1.31 -24.52 -9.12
N LYS A 84 -0.15 -24.28 -8.49
CA LYS A 84 0.25 -24.96 -7.25
C LYS A 84 -0.75 -24.78 -6.10
N ARG A 85 -1.35 -23.60 -5.99
CA ARG A 85 -2.38 -23.33 -4.95
C ARG A 85 -3.66 -24.11 -5.22
N LEU A 86 -4.09 -24.21 -6.49
CA LEU A 86 -5.25 -25.01 -6.86
C LEU A 86 -5.02 -26.50 -6.55
N ASP A 87 -3.85 -27.02 -6.92
CA ASP A 87 -3.53 -28.46 -6.75
C ASP A 87 -3.36 -28.84 -5.27
N ALA A 88 -2.81 -27.97 -4.45
CA ALA A 88 -2.42 -28.29 -3.08
C ALA A 88 -3.40 -27.81 -1.99
N HIS A 89 -4.47 -27.11 -2.32
CA HIS A 89 -5.38 -26.46 -1.35
C HIS A 89 -4.61 -25.72 -0.23
N GLN A 90 -3.54 -25.00 -0.61
CA GLN A 90 -2.56 -24.48 0.36
C GLN A 90 -2.91 -23.10 0.93
N SER A 91 -3.90 -22.38 0.39
CA SER A 91 -4.28 -21.10 0.96
C SER A 91 -4.99 -21.29 2.31
N PHE A 92 -4.89 -20.32 3.20
CA PHE A 92 -5.64 -20.33 4.44
C PHE A 92 -7.15 -20.41 4.17
N ALA A 93 -7.65 -19.65 3.19
CA ALA A 93 -9.05 -19.62 2.82
C ALA A 93 -9.55 -20.94 2.20
N SER A 94 -8.68 -21.76 1.57
CA SER A 94 -9.08 -23.08 1.07
C SER A 94 -9.28 -24.13 2.17
N ARG A 95 -8.67 -23.91 3.33
CA ARG A 95 -8.73 -24.81 4.48
C ARG A 95 -9.66 -24.34 5.59
N ASN A 96 -10.05 -23.06 5.57
CA ASN A 96 -10.85 -22.43 6.61
C ASN A 96 -11.90 -21.52 6.00
N LYS A 97 -13.08 -21.45 6.63
CA LYS A 97 -14.05 -20.41 6.31
C LYS A 97 -13.48 -19.05 6.70
N LEU A 98 -13.45 -18.10 5.78
CA LEU A 98 -12.97 -16.75 6.01
C LEU A 98 -14.13 -15.76 5.86
N ASP A 99 -14.74 -15.37 6.96
CA ASP A 99 -15.75 -14.31 6.99
C ASP A 99 -15.06 -12.95 7.11
N VAL A 100 -15.31 -12.05 6.18
CA VAL A 100 -14.71 -10.71 6.12
C VAL A 100 -15.74 -9.67 6.47
N ILE A 101 -15.52 -8.90 7.55
CA ILE A 101 -16.30 -7.73 7.91
C ILE A 101 -15.54 -6.47 7.47
N SER A 102 -16.21 -5.62 6.71
CA SER A 102 -15.65 -4.32 6.31
C SER A 102 -16.46 -3.17 6.94
N LEU A 103 -15.74 -2.21 7.50
CA LEU A 103 -16.30 -0.96 7.99
C LEU A 103 -16.20 0.08 6.86
N GLU A 104 -17.33 0.40 6.23
CA GLU A 104 -17.37 1.30 5.10
C GLU A 104 -18.30 2.49 5.38
N PRO A 105 -17.93 3.73 5.10
CA PRO A 105 -18.80 4.86 5.27
C PRO A 105 -19.87 4.89 4.17
N ASN A 106 -21.10 5.19 4.53
CA ASN A 106 -22.17 5.53 3.56
C ASN A 106 -21.92 6.92 2.99
N ASP A 107 -21.49 7.87 3.85
CA ASP A 107 -21.22 9.25 3.47
C ASP A 107 -19.72 9.51 3.35
N ARG A 108 -19.29 9.93 2.16
CA ARG A 108 -17.91 10.33 1.90
C ARG A 108 -17.53 11.62 2.62
N SER A 109 -18.45 12.52 2.84
CA SER A 109 -18.19 13.78 3.53
C SER A 109 -17.85 13.53 4.99
N TRP A 110 -18.55 12.61 5.63
CA TRP A 110 -18.25 12.13 6.97
C TRP A 110 -16.83 11.54 7.06
N LEU A 111 -16.44 10.68 6.11
CA LEU A 111 -15.09 10.11 6.07
C LEU A 111 -14.02 11.18 5.90
N HIS A 112 -14.24 12.16 5.01
CA HIS A 112 -13.31 13.25 4.78
C HIS A 112 -13.13 14.13 6.03
N GLN A 113 -14.21 14.40 6.73
CA GLN A 113 -14.18 15.14 8.00
C GLN A 113 -13.42 14.37 9.09
N ARG A 114 -13.66 13.05 9.21
CA ARG A 114 -12.92 12.18 10.15
C ARG A 114 -11.43 12.14 9.86
N ILE A 115 -11.03 12.08 8.59
CA ILE A 115 -9.62 12.13 8.18
C ILE A 115 -8.99 13.45 8.63
N GLU A 116 -9.66 14.56 8.41
CA GLU A 116 -9.16 15.89 8.77
C GLU A 116 -9.04 16.04 10.29
N GLN A 117 -10.08 15.71 11.04
CA GLN A 117 -10.09 15.75 12.51
C GLN A 117 -8.99 14.85 13.10
N ARG A 118 -8.79 13.64 12.54
CA ARG A 118 -7.72 12.76 12.99
C ARG A 118 -6.35 13.36 12.75
N PHE A 119 -6.13 14.00 11.59
CA PHE A 119 -4.85 14.61 11.30
C PHE A 119 -4.57 15.81 12.21
N ASP A 120 -5.58 16.64 12.49
CA ASP A 120 -5.47 17.74 13.46
C ASP A 120 -5.12 17.22 14.87
N ALA A 121 -5.77 16.14 15.30
CA ALA A 121 -5.45 15.49 16.58
C ALA A 121 -4.03 14.93 16.62
N MET A 122 -3.52 14.36 15.53
CA MET A 122 -2.15 13.87 15.42
C MET A 122 -1.14 15.03 15.53
N LEU A 123 -1.38 16.14 14.86
CA LEU A 123 -0.53 17.34 14.98
C LEU A 123 -0.51 17.87 16.40
N ALA A 124 -1.68 17.95 17.05
CA ALA A 124 -1.78 18.40 18.45
C ALA A 124 -1.10 17.43 19.44
N ALA A 125 -1.00 16.15 19.09
CA ALA A 125 -0.35 15.12 19.90
C ALA A 125 1.18 15.02 19.67
N GLY A 126 1.80 15.91 18.88
CA GLY A 126 3.25 15.95 18.68
C GLY A 126 3.73 15.14 17.46
N PHE A 127 2.90 14.94 16.44
CA PHE A 127 3.29 14.20 15.23
C PHE A 127 4.55 14.75 14.54
N LEU A 128 4.74 16.09 14.53
CA LEU A 128 5.95 16.68 13.96
C LEU A 128 7.20 16.40 14.78
N ASP A 129 7.08 16.42 16.11
CA ASP A 129 8.20 16.13 17.01
C ASP A 129 8.63 14.67 16.89
N GLU A 130 7.67 13.76 16.68
CA GLU A 130 7.94 12.35 16.37
C GLU A 130 8.76 12.22 15.08
N ILE A 131 8.34 12.89 14.00
CA ILE A 131 9.05 12.84 12.72
C ILE A 131 10.46 13.43 12.86
N GLN A 132 10.61 14.54 13.59
CA GLN A 132 11.90 15.15 13.79
C GLN A 132 12.84 14.22 14.57
N THR A 133 12.38 13.61 15.64
CA THR A 133 13.13 12.60 16.39
C THR A 133 13.56 11.42 15.50
N LEU A 134 12.68 10.94 14.63
CA LEU A 134 13.02 9.88 13.67
C LEU A 134 14.08 10.32 12.65
N ARG A 135 14.07 11.57 12.21
CA ARG A 135 15.10 12.13 11.30
C ARG A 135 16.45 12.23 11.97
N GLU A 136 16.49 12.65 13.24
CA GLU A 136 17.71 12.82 14.02
C GLU A 136 18.45 11.51 14.30
N ARG A 137 17.79 10.36 14.19
CA ARG A 137 18.42 9.04 14.27
C ARG A 137 19.49 8.81 13.20
N GLY A 138 19.37 9.42 12.02
CA GLY A 138 20.35 9.35 10.93
C GLY A 138 20.35 8.04 10.11
N ASP A 139 19.66 6.98 10.56
CA ASP A 139 19.52 5.70 9.87
C ASP A 139 18.31 5.63 8.91
N LEU A 140 17.39 6.58 9.03
CA LEU A 140 16.18 6.65 8.23
C LEU A 140 16.34 7.60 7.05
N LYS A 141 15.77 7.21 5.91
CA LYS A 141 15.77 7.99 4.67
C LYS A 141 14.36 8.08 4.10
N PRO A 142 14.02 9.15 3.34
CA PRO A 142 12.68 9.35 2.77
C PRO A 142 12.20 8.21 1.85
N ASP A 143 13.11 7.49 1.22
CA ASP A 143 12.84 6.39 0.30
C ASP A 143 12.53 5.05 0.98
N LEU A 144 12.80 4.93 2.28
CA LEU A 144 12.47 3.72 3.04
C LEU A 144 10.95 3.48 3.06
N PRO A 145 10.49 2.22 2.94
CA PRO A 145 9.07 1.88 2.95
C PRO A 145 8.29 2.44 4.16
N SER A 146 8.90 2.46 5.35
CA SER A 146 8.32 3.03 6.56
C SER A 146 8.10 4.54 6.46
N MET A 147 9.06 5.27 5.88
CA MET A 147 8.99 6.73 5.74
C MET A 147 8.12 7.16 4.55
N ARG A 148 7.83 6.26 3.61
CA ARG A 148 6.91 6.51 2.48
C ARG A 148 5.43 6.38 2.86
N CYS A 149 5.11 6.05 4.10
CA CYS A 149 3.73 6.04 4.59
C CYS A 149 3.08 7.42 4.47
N VAL A 150 1.76 7.41 4.21
CA VAL A 150 0.97 8.65 4.15
C VAL A 150 1.04 9.37 5.50
N GLY A 151 1.28 10.67 5.47
CA GLY A 151 1.56 11.51 6.63
C GLY A 151 3.05 11.68 6.85
N TYR A 152 3.80 10.60 7.06
CA TYR A 152 5.26 10.63 7.27
C TYR A 152 6.01 11.25 6.10
N ARG A 153 5.72 10.81 4.88
CA ARG A 153 6.33 11.37 3.68
C ARG A 153 6.07 12.86 3.54
N GLN A 154 4.81 13.30 3.70
CA GLN A 154 4.46 14.71 3.59
C GLN A 154 5.14 15.55 4.67
N ALA A 155 5.19 15.05 5.92
CA ALA A 155 5.88 15.75 7.00
C ALA A 155 7.38 15.87 6.73
N TRP A 156 8.02 14.80 6.26
CA TRP A 156 9.44 14.82 5.90
C TRP A 156 9.74 15.83 4.81
N GLU A 157 8.98 15.84 3.72
CA GLU A 157 9.10 16.79 2.60
C GLU A 157 8.95 18.25 3.07
N GLN A 158 7.99 18.52 3.97
CA GLN A 158 7.79 19.87 4.50
C GLN A 158 8.90 20.31 5.46
N LEU A 159 9.43 19.40 6.28
CA LEU A 159 10.57 19.70 7.14
C LEU A 159 11.84 19.95 6.34
N ASP A 160 12.06 19.25 5.22
CA ASP A 160 13.18 19.53 4.31
C ASP A 160 13.06 20.92 3.68
N ALA A 161 11.86 21.30 3.22
CA ALA A 161 11.59 22.63 2.67
C ALA A 161 11.82 23.75 3.70
N MET A 162 11.48 23.50 4.97
CA MET A 162 11.71 24.45 6.07
C MET A 162 13.21 24.60 6.37
N GLN A 163 14.00 23.52 6.37
CA GLN A 163 15.46 23.60 6.54
C GLN A 163 16.15 24.43 5.46
N LEU A 164 15.60 24.44 4.25
CA LEU A 164 16.09 25.27 3.13
C LEU A 164 15.63 26.75 3.26
N GLN A 165 15.00 27.15 4.36
CA GLN A 165 14.50 28.49 4.65
C GLN A 165 13.54 29.06 3.56
N THR A 166 12.86 28.19 2.84
CA THR A 166 11.95 28.57 1.75
C THR A 166 10.52 28.79 2.22
N THR A 167 10.20 28.49 3.50
CA THR A 167 8.82 28.45 3.98
C THR A 167 8.75 28.81 5.45
N SER A 168 7.79 29.63 5.87
CA SER A 168 7.54 29.91 7.30
C SER A 168 6.89 28.71 7.99
N SER A 169 7.04 28.61 9.32
CA SER A 169 6.44 27.52 10.11
C SER A 169 4.92 27.43 9.93
N GLN A 170 4.23 28.55 9.78
CA GLN A 170 2.79 28.58 9.61
C GLN A 170 2.37 28.07 8.22
N GLU A 171 3.08 28.47 7.17
CA GLU A 171 2.85 27.98 5.80
C GLU A 171 3.18 26.51 5.68
N MET A 172 4.24 26.04 6.34
CA MET A 172 4.62 24.64 6.39
C MET A 172 3.50 23.78 6.99
N LEU A 173 2.93 24.18 8.14
CA LEU A 173 1.82 23.46 8.78
C LEU A 173 0.57 23.42 7.89
N ALA A 174 0.23 24.52 7.24
CA ALA A 174 -0.91 24.59 6.34
C ALA A 174 -0.75 23.66 5.14
N ARG A 175 0.42 23.68 4.48
CA ARG A 175 0.76 22.79 3.35
C ARG A 175 0.82 21.32 3.77
N LEU A 176 1.39 21.05 4.94
CA LEU A 176 1.42 19.69 5.49
C LEU A 176 0.01 19.15 5.68
N LYS A 177 -0.87 19.93 6.34
CA LYS A 177 -2.26 19.52 6.54
C LYS A 177 -2.97 19.26 5.21
N GLU A 178 -2.87 20.18 4.27
CA GLU A 178 -3.47 20.04 2.94
C GLU A 178 -3.00 18.77 2.22
N THR A 179 -1.69 18.59 2.11
CA THR A 179 -1.10 17.47 1.35
C THR A 179 -1.32 16.11 2.02
N ALA A 180 -1.20 16.03 3.35
CA ALA A 180 -1.40 14.80 4.10
C ALA A 180 -2.87 14.36 4.12
N VAL A 181 -3.80 15.31 4.30
CA VAL A 181 -5.25 15.04 4.24
C VAL A 181 -5.64 14.58 2.84
N ALA A 182 -5.17 15.27 1.78
CA ALA A 182 -5.42 14.86 0.40
C ALA A 182 -4.89 13.45 0.10
N ALA A 183 -3.66 13.16 0.50
CA ALA A 183 -3.04 11.83 0.33
C ALA A 183 -3.81 10.74 1.10
N THR A 184 -4.30 11.03 2.31
CA THR A 184 -5.10 10.10 3.12
C THR A 184 -6.46 9.83 2.47
N ARG A 185 -7.14 10.87 1.94
CA ARG A 185 -8.39 10.71 1.17
C ARG A 185 -8.18 9.81 -0.06
N GLN A 186 -7.06 9.98 -0.77
CA GLN A 186 -6.71 9.11 -1.91
C GLN A 186 -6.42 7.67 -1.47
N LEU A 187 -5.77 7.47 -0.32
CA LEU A 187 -5.58 6.13 0.25
C LEU A 187 -6.92 5.48 0.59
N ALA A 188 -7.82 6.19 1.26
CA ALA A 188 -9.16 5.71 1.60
C ALA A 188 -9.97 5.35 0.33
N LYS A 189 -9.92 6.18 -0.72
CA LYS A 189 -10.55 5.86 -2.02
C LYS A 189 -10.04 4.54 -2.59
N ARG A 190 -8.71 4.29 -2.56
CA ARG A 190 -8.12 3.02 -3.04
C ARG A 190 -8.57 1.84 -2.19
N GLN A 191 -8.67 2.00 -0.87
CA GLN A 191 -9.17 0.96 0.03
C GLN A 191 -10.62 0.59 -0.29
N LEU A 192 -11.51 1.57 -0.43
CA LEU A 192 -12.91 1.34 -0.79
C LEU A 192 -13.06 0.69 -2.17
N THR A 193 -12.24 1.10 -3.15
CA THR A 193 -12.23 0.47 -4.48
C THR A 193 -11.82 -0.99 -4.40
N TRP A 194 -10.82 -1.30 -3.58
CA TRP A 194 -10.36 -2.67 -3.39
C TRP A 194 -11.41 -3.52 -2.63
N LEU A 195 -12.03 -2.98 -1.57
CA LEU A 195 -13.10 -3.68 -0.85
C LEU A 195 -14.25 -4.08 -1.76
N ARG A 196 -14.61 -3.24 -2.74
CA ARG A 196 -15.66 -3.57 -3.72
C ARG A 196 -15.34 -4.78 -4.60
N SER A 197 -14.08 -5.18 -4.73
CA SER A 197 -13.71 -6.41 -5.44
C SER A 197 -13.96 -7.69 -4.62
N MET A 198 -14.46 -7.56 -3.38
CA MET A 198 -14.78 -8.67 -2.48
C MET A 198 -16.31 -8.71 -2.24
N PRO A 199 -17.08 -9.33 -3.11
CA PRO A 199 -18.55 -9.32 -3.04
C PRO A 199 -19.10 -10.01 -1.76
N GLU A 200 -18.39 -11.03 -1.28
CA GLU A 200 -18.79 -11.84 -0.12
C GLU A 200 -18.53 -11.16 1.24
N ARG A 201 -18.00 -9.94 1.27
CA ARG A 201 -17.75 -9.24 2.53
C ARG A 201 -19.04 -8.77 3.19
N HIS A 202 -19.11 -8.83 4.50
CA HIS A 202 -20.18 -8.26 5.30
C HIS A 202 -19.89 -6.78 5.56
N ILE A 203 -20.73 -5.90 5.02
CA ILE A 203 -20.54 -4.46 5.11
C ILE A 203 -21.26 -3.91 6.33
N ILE A 204 -20.55 -3.16 7.17
CA ILE A 204 -21.10 -2.37 8.25
C ILE A 204 -20.84 -0.90 7.97
N ALA A 205 -21.88 -0.08 8.01
CA ALA A 205 -21.75 1.36 7.88
C ALA A 205 -21.06 1.94 9.12
N CYS A 206 -19.80 2.38 8.95
CA CYS A 206 -19.01 2.91 10.07
C CYS A 206 -19.47 4.30 10.54
N ASP A 207 -20.35 4.95 9.80
CA ASP A 207 -21.05 6.20 10.12
C ASP A 207 -22.46 5.98 10.70
N SER A 208 -22.83 4.72 11.00
CA SER A 208 -24.07 4.41 11.71
C SER A 208 -23.95 4.69 13.21
N ALA A 209 -25.07 4.61 13.93
CA ALA A 209 -25.15 4.92 15.36
C ALA A 209 -24.26 4.02 16.24
N ASP A 210 -24.19 2.72 15.94
CA ASP A 210 -23.35 1.76 16.68
C ASP A 210 -22.77 0.68 15.76
N PRO A 211 -21.71 0.98 15.03
CA PRO A 211 -21.04 0.00 14.17
C PRO A 211 -20.34 -1.11 14.97
N THR A 212 -19.98 -0.84 16.22
CA THR A 212 -19.30 -1.82 17.09
C THR A 212 -20.26 -2.94 17.50
N ALA A 213 -21.46 -2.61 17.96
CA ALA A 213 -22.47 -3.62 18.30
C ALA A 213 -22.86 -4.46 17.09
N GLN A 214 -23.00 -3.84 15.91
CA GLN A 214 -23.26 -4.57 14.65
C GLN A 214 -22.14 -5.56 14.33
N ALA A 215 -20.88 -5.15 14.46
CA ALA A 215 -19.73 -6.03 14.23
C ALA A 215 -19.71 -7.20 15.23
N LEU A 216 -19.93 -6.94 16.51
CA LEU A 216 -19.98 -7.97 17.54
C LEU A 216 -21.10 -8.98 17.29
N THR A 217 -22.28 -8.53 16.87
CA THR A 217 -23.40 -9.40 16.50
C THR A 217 -23.04 -10.34 15.36
N LEU A 218 -22.37 -9.82 14.31
CA LEU A 218 -21.89 -10.66 13.19
C LEU A 218 -20.84 -11.68 13.65
N VAL A 219 -19.88 -11.26 14.46
CA VAL A 219 -18.84 -12.17 14.99
C VAL A 219 -19.45 -13.28 15.83
N GLN A 220 -20.41 -12.97 16.71
CA GLN A 220 -21.12 -13.96 17.52
C GLN A 220 -21.89 -14.96 16.64
N ARG A 221 -22.53 -14.48 15.57
CA ARG A 221 -23.21 -15.34 14.60
C ARG A 221 -22.24 -16.28 13.90
N PHE A 222 -21.09 -15.80 13.41
CA PHE A 222 -20.08 -16.63 12.75
C PHE A 222 -19.51 -17.71 13.68
N ILE A 223 -19.30 -17.37 14.96
CA ILE A 223 -18.84 -18.33 15.96
C ILE A 223 -19.93 -19.41 16.22
N ALA A 224 -21.19 -19.01 16.26
CA ALA A 224 -22.29 -19.94 16.49
C ALA A 224 -22.58 -20.88 15.31
N GLU A 225 -22.34 -20.41 14.07
CA GLU A 225 -22.52 -21.20 12.85
C GLU A 225 -21.40 -22.24 12.66
N GLY A 226 -20.27 -22.09 13.38
CA GLY A 226 -19.11 -22.98 13.30
C GLY A 226 -18.35 -22.87 11.96
N PRO A 227 -17.25 -23.59 11.84
CA PRO A 227 -16.49 -23.67 10.59
C PRO A 227 -17.19 -24.47 9.50
#